data_c7b93ab68bcdd5a08fa5b8aa3be49799
#
_entry.id   c7b93ab68bcdd5a08fa5b8aa3be49799
#
_cell.length_a   1.000
_cell.length_b   1.000
_cell.length_c   1.000
_cell.angle_alpha   90.00
_cell.angle_beta   90.00
_cell.angle_gamma   90.00
#
_symmetry.space_group_name_H-M   'P 1'
#
loop_
_entity.id
_entity.type
_entity.pdbx_description
1 polymer ?
#
loop_
_entity_poly.entity_id
_entity_poly.type
_entity_poly.pdbx_seq_one_letter_code
_entity_poly.pdbx_strand_id
1 'polypeptide(L)'
;GKGGIFMSAENLFTTSRIENVNQIIAELYDDSILLEKRMESFFLNLNNIVFFEKANFLFYQKQGQNYKTHSIYTINWNDEQKRRYQEEYCHMDDVLSILDSDSNVTFLTNQLFNQEVRKNSLYFQEFLLPMGLHDSIETNFSIRNRDLRGVFSIHRSNDKKNFLPDELSLVRLFQPHFCNVFKNYGRELNIGRAFHVLENYNCIGIGCFDDKLNFIGCNTTYHTYMENHGFADLSNNPISNCFRSLCRQLLRSGSITGQNIEYKMENSPLFLEVSRSHLKEGPDNDCFVCLFFD
;
A
#
# COMPACT_ATOMS: atom_id res chain seq x y z
N GLY A 1 38.11 33.38 -16.94
CA GLY A 1 36.95 33.43 -16.11
C GLY A 1 35.99 32.32 -16.48
N LYS A 2 36.00 31.20 -15.75
CA LYS A 2 34.92 30.18 -15.85
C LYS A 2 33.94 30.49 -14.73
N GLY A 3 32.85 31.15 -15.07
CA GLY A 3 31.70 31.29 -14.17
C GLY A 3 31.01 29.94 -13.98
N GLY A 4 31.32 29.28 -12.89
CA GLY A 4 30.48 28.18 -12.41
C GLY A 4 29.14 28.76 -11.97
N ILE A 5 28.07 28.37 -12.63
CA ILE A 5 26.71 28.67 -12.19
C ILE A 5 26.50 27.83 -10.92
N PHE A 6 26.72 28.44 -9.76
CA PHE A 6 26.16 27.96 -8.51
C PHE A 6 24.66 28.15 -8.63
N MET A 7 23.93 27.09 -8.89
CA MET A 7 22.48 27.08 -8.66
C MET A 7 22.28 27.32 -7.16
N SER A 8 21.82 28.51 -6.80
CA SER A 8 21.53 28.87 -5.42
C SER A 8 20.35 28.02 -4.88
N ALA A 9 20.34 27.75 -3.59
CA ALA A 9 19.26 27.05 -2.88
C ALA A 9 17.86 27.67 -3.10
N GLU A 10 17.78 28.88 -3.59
CA GLU A 10 16.56 29.61 -3.94
C GLU A 10 15.74 28.96 -5.07
N ASN A 11 16.33 28.08 -5.90
CA ASN A 11 15.62 27.44 -7.02
C ASN A 11 14.93 26.11 -6.67
N LEU A 12 15.06 25.62 -5.45
CA LEU A 12 14.48 24.34 -5.03
C LEU A 12 12.97 24.37 -4.86
N PHE A 13 12.44 25.46 -4.35
CA PHE A 13 11.03 25.63 -4.02
C PHE A 13 10.38 26.71 -4.91
N THR A 14 10.45 26.51 -6.23
CA THR A 14 9.58 27.28 -7.11
C THR A 14 8.13 26.95 -6.80
N THR A 15 7.23 27.93 -6.94
CA THR A 15 5.79 27.73 -6.75
C THR A 15 5.28 26.51 -7.51
N SER A 16 5.71 26.32 -8.75
CA SER A 16 5.37 25.16 -9.59
C SER A 16 5.82 23.82 -9.01
N ARG A 17 7.00 23.74 -8.38
CA ARG A 17 7.46 22.49 -7.72
C ARG A 17 6.65 22.17 -6.47
N ILE A 18 6.30 23.18 -5.69
CA ILE A 18 5.46 23.02 -4.51
C ILE A 18 4.06 22.54 -4.92
N GLU A 19 3.49 23.12 -5.98
CA GLU A 19 2.21 22.70 -6.54
C GLU A 19 2.25 21.24 -6.99
N ASN A 20 3.29 20.82 -7.71
CA ASN A 20 3.47 19.43 -8.13
C ASN A 20 3.57 18.47 -6.93
N VAL A 21 4.35 18.81 -5.89
CA VAL A 21 4.46 18.00 -4.67
C VAL A 21 3.11 17.87 -3.99
N ASN A 22 2.36 18.97 -3.85
CA ASN A 22 1.03 18.94 -3.23
C ASN A 22 0.04 18.10 -4.05
N GLN A 23 0.10 18.15 -5.36
CA GLN A 23 -0.72 17.32 -6.23
C GLN A 23 -0.39 15.84 -6.05
N ILE A 24 0.90 15.46 -6.05
CA ILE A 24 1.33 14.08 -5.81
C ILE A 24 0.84 13.57 -4.44
N ILE A 25 0.94 14.42 -3.41
CA ILE A 25 0.43 14.09 -2.08
C ILE A 25 -1.09 13.88 -2.12
N ALA A 26 -1.84 14.77 -2.77
CA ALA A 26 -3.29 14.65 -2.86
C ALA A 26 -3.72 13.34 -3.56
N GLU A 27 -3.04 12.96 -4.65
CA GLU A 27 -3.28 11.71 -5.36
C GLU A 27 -3.01 10.46 -4.51
N LEU A 28 -1.99 10.51 -3.62
CA LEU A 28 -1.73 9.41 -2.69
C LEU A 28 -2.89 9.16 -1.70
N TYR A 29 -3.67 10.21 -1.38
CA TYR A 29 -4.80 10.14 -0.46
C TYR A 29 -6.16 9.91 -1.14
N ASP A 30 -6.19 9.75 -2.47
CA ASP A 30 -7.43 9.50 -3.19
C ASP A 30 -7.91 8.06 -3.01
N ASP A 31 -8.72 7.84 -1.99
CA ASP A 31 -9.28 6.53 -1.64
C ASP A 31 -10.28 5.99 -2.68
N SER A 32 -10.68 6.80 -3.66
CA SER A 32 -11.52 6.35 -4.78
C SER A 32 -10.74 5.49 -5.79
N ILE A 33 -9.40 5.54 -5.74
CA ILE A 33 -8.49 4.81 -6.64
C ILE A 33 -7.82 3.66 -5.86
N LEU A 34 -7.73 2.48 -6.48
CA LEU A 34 -7.01 1.34 -5.92
C LEU A 34 -5.57 1.71 -5.54
N LEU A 35 -5.11 1.19 -4.41
CA LEU A 35 -3.79 1.52 -3.85
C LEU A 35 -2.65 1.26 -4.84
N GLU A 36 -2.70 0.15 -5.60
CA GLU A 36 -1.70 -0.15 -6.63
C GLU A 36 -1.64 0.96 -7.70
N LYS A 37 -2.80 1.46 -8.12
CA LYS A 37 -2.87 2.55 -9.10
C LYS A 37 -2.40 3.87 -8.54
N ARG A 38 -2.67 4.15 -7.27
CA ARG A 38 -2.13 5.32 -6.58
C ARG A 38 -0.59 5.27 -6.49
N MET A 39 -0.02 4.10 -6.18
CA MET A 39 1.43 3.92 -6.14
C MET A 39 2.06 4.04 -7.53
N GLU A 40 1.44 3.50 -8.58
CA GLU A 40 1.89 3.65 -9.96
C GLU A 40 1.90 5.14 -10.37
N SER A 41 0.81 5.86 -10.12
CA SER A 41 0.71 7.30 -10.36
C SER A 41 1.76 8.09 -9.58
N PHE A 42 1.96 7.76 -8.31
CA PHE A 42 2.99 8.36 -7.46
C PHE A 42 4.38 8.23 -8.07
N PHE A 43 4.77 7.03 -8.51
CA PHE A 43 6.07 6.83 -9.14
C PHE A 43 6.24 7.66 -10.42
N LEU A 44 5.21 7.67 -11.28
CA LEU A 44 5.25 8.41 -12.53
C LEU A 44 5.38 9.92 -12.29
N ASN A 45 4.60 10.47 -11.37
CA ASN A 45 4.61 11.88 -11.06
C ASN A 45 5.87 12.31 -10.29
N LEU A 46 6.38 11.48 -9.39
CA LEU A 46 7.64 11.73 -8.71
C LEU A 46 8.81 11.76 -9.71
N ASN A 47 8.82 10.88 -10.72
CA ASN A 47 9.89 10.85 -11.71
C ASN A 47 9.96 12.12 -12.58
N ASN A 48 8.87 12.88 -12.67
CA ASN A 48 8.87 14.18 -13.34
C ASN A 48 9.62 15.28 -12.55
N ILE A 49 9.79 15.10 -11.24
CA ILE A 49 10.45 16.09 -10.37
C ILE A 49 11.79 15.62 -9.80
N VAL A 50 11.96 14.31 -9.62
CA VAL A 50 13.20 13.64 -9.23
C VAL A 50 13.42 12.47 -10.16
N PHE A 51 14.35 12.58 -11.08
CA PHE A 51 14.61 11.51 -12.04
C PHE A 51 15.14 10.25 -11.32
N PHE A 52 14.62 9.10 -11.67
CA PHE A 52 15.12 7.77 -11.30
C PHE A 52 14.81 6.75 -12.41
N GLU A 53 15.53 5.66 -12.45
CA GLU A 53 15.37 4.62 -13.45
C GLU A 53 14.49 3.49 -12.94
N LYS A 54 14.59 3.17 -11.66
CA LYS A 54 13.80 2.14 -10.99
C LYS A 54 13.31 2.64 -9.64
N ALA A 55 12.16 2.14 -9.22
CA ALA A 55 11.62 2.44 -7.90
C ALA A 55 10.84 1.25 -7.34
N ASN A 56 10.69 1.24 -6.03
CA ASN A 56 9.92 0.22 -5.35
C ASN A 56 9.30 0.72 -4.04
N PHE A 57 8.16 0.13 -3.70
CA PHE A 57 7.67 -0.01 -2.33
C PHE A 57 7.80 -1.47 -1.92
N LEU A 58 8.54 -1.72 -0.86
CA LEU A 58 8.72 -3.04 -0.26
C LEU A 58 8.02 -3.03 1.10
N PHE A 59 7.24 -4.07 1.37
CA PHE A 59 6.61 -4.26 2.66
C PHE A 59 7.13 -5.54 3.29
N TYR A 60 7.58 -5.44 4.52
CA TYR A 60 8.15 -6.53 5.29
C TYR A 60 7.31 -6.81 6.52
N GLN A 61 7.11 -8.08 6.80
CA GLN A 61 6.50 -8.54 8.04
C GLN A 61 7.57 -9.06 8.97
N LYS A 62 7.59 -8.57 10.20
CA LYS A 62 8.49 -9.05 11.25
C LYS A 62 8.04 -10.44 11.70
N GLN A 63 8.97 -11.40 11.72
CA GLN A 63 8.77 -12.77 12.19
C GLN A 63 9.87 -13.10 13.20
N GLY A 64 9.60 -12.85 14.48
CA GLY A 64 10.61 -12.95 15.52
C GLY A 64 11.70 -11.89 15.36
N GLN A 65 12.93 -12.30 15.09
CA GLN A 65 14.06 -11.39 14.82
C GLN A 65 14.31 -11.14 13.31
N ASN A 66 13.55 -11.79 12.44
CA ASN A 66 13.73 -11.71 11.01
C ASN A 66 12.59 -10.94 10.33
N TYR A 67 12.86 -10.47 9.11
CA TYR A 67 11.88 -9.85 8.23
C TYR A 67 11.63 -10.75 7.03
N LYS A 68 10.36 -10.89 6.67
CA LYS A 68 9.95 -11.57 5.43
C LYS A 68 9.25 -10.57 4.54
N THR A 69 9.57 -10.58 3.25
CA THR A 69 8.88 -9.77 2.26
C THR A 69 7.41 -10.16 2.23
N HIS A 70 6.54 -9.18 2.43
CA HIS A 70 5.10 -9.34 2.43
C HIS A 70 4.51 -9.01 1.07
N SER A 71 4.94 -7.89 0.48
CA SER A 71 4.54 -7.46 -0.87
C SER A 71 5.56 -6.52 -1.47
N ILE A 72 5.55 -6.47 -2.81
CA ILE A 72 6.45 -5.68 -3.63
C ILE A 72 5.63 -4.93 -4.68
N TYR A 73 5.82 -3.61 -4.75
CA TYR A 73 5.34 -2.78 -5.86
C TYR A 73 6.53 -2.10 -6.49
N THR A 74 6.68 -2.23 -7.80
CA THR A 74 7.87 -1.75 -8.48
C THR A 74 7.53 -1.05 -9.78
N ILE A 75 8.40 -0.12 -10.17
CA ILE A 75 8.40 0.40 -11.54
C ILE A 75 9.74 0.02 -12.20
N ASN A 76 9.65 -0.40 -13.45
CA ASN A 76 10.79 -0.84 -14.28
C ASN A 76 11.56 -2.07 -13.74
N TRP A 77 10.92 -2.89 -12.90
CA TRP A 77 11.39 -4.23 -12.55
C TRP A 77 10.60 -5.26 -13.36
N ASN A 78 11.29 -6.22 -13.95
CA ASN A 78 10.62 -7.36 -14.56
C ASN A 78 10.25 -8.43 -13.52
N ASP A 79 9.44 -9.41 -13.90
CA ASP A 79 8.93 -10.41 -12.99
C ASP A 79 10.04 -11.33 -12.44
N GLU A 80 11.08 -11.61 -13.22
CA GLU A 80 12.24 -12.37 -12.77
C GLU A 80 13.03 -11.60 -11.69
N GLN A 81 13.20 -10.29 -11.82
CA GLN A 81 13.85 -9.46 -10.81
C GLN A 81 13.06 -9.45 -9.50
N LYS A 82 11.72 -9.36 -9.58
CA LYS A 82 10.85 -9.43 -8.40
C LYS A 82 10.95 -10.79 -7.72
N ARG A 83 10.88 -11.87 -8.49
CA ARG A 83 10.99 -13.25 -7.98
C ARG A 83 12.33 -13.46 -7.29
N ARG A 84 13.45 -13.13 -7.96
CA ARG A 84 14.80 -13.27 -7.39
C ARG A 84 14.97 -12.48 -6.11
N TYR A 85 14.45 -11.25 -6.07
CA TYR A 85 14.48 -10.46 -4.84
C TYR A 85 13.76 -11.19 -3.70
N GLN A 86 12.54 -11.65 -3.93
CA GLN A 86 11.71 -12.28 -2.90
C GLN A 86 12.27 -13.62 -2.41
N GLU A 87 12.82 -14.43 -3.31
CA GLU A 87 13.26 -15.78 -3.00
C GLU A 87 14.72 -15.86 -2.55
N GLU A 88 15.58 -15.00 -3.13
CA GLU A 88 17.04 -15.16 -3.01
C GLU A 88 17.68 -14.03 -2.20
N TYR A 89 17.25 -12.77 -2.37
CA TYR A 89 18.02 -11.60 -1.88
C TYR A 89 17.36 -10.77 -0.78
N CYS A 90 16.05 -10.88 -0.55
CA CYS A 90 15.35 -10.04 0.41
C CYS A 90 15.94 -10.08 1.84
N HIS A 91 16.54 -11.21 2.22
CA HIS A 91 17.16 -11.39 3.54
C HIS A 91 18.59 -10.80 3.65
N MET A 92 19.17 -10.37 2.53
CA MET A 92 20.50 -9.75 2.43
C MET A 92 20.42 -8.25 2.15
N ASP A 93 19.22 -7.69 2.03
CA ASP A 93 19.04 -6.28 1.72
C ASP A 93 19.58 -5.39 2.85
N ASP A 94 20.41 -4.44 2.48
CA ASP A 94 21.06 -3.50 3.43
C ASP A 94 20.04 -2.78 4.31
N VAL A 95 18.86 -2.48 3.76
CA VAL A 95 17.78 -1.76 4.43
C VAL A 95 17.24 -2.48 5.66
N LEU A 96 17.38 -3.81 5.73
CA LEU A 96 16.91 -4.60 6.89
C LEU A 96 17.56 -4.14 8.19
N SER A 97 18.81 -3.67 8.12
CA SER A 97 19.56 -3.18 9.29
C SER A 97 18.95 -1.94 9.95
N ILE A 98 18.10 -1.22 9.22
CA ILE A 98 17.45 0.02 9.71
C ILE A 98 15.97 -0.16 10.02
N LEU A 99 15.36 -1.30 9.65
CA LEU A 99 13.93 -1.54 9.87
C LEU A 99 13.56 -1.66 11.35
N ASP A 100 14.49 -2.07 12.20
CA ASP A 100 14.28 -2.17 13.65
C ASP A 100 14.34 -0.81 14.35
N SER A 101 14.85 0.23 13.68
CA SER A 101 14.80 1.57 14.24
C SER A 101 13.37 2.08 14.23
N ASP A 102 12.88 2.56 15.37
CA ASP A 102 11.55 3.20 15.47
C ASP A 102 11.49 4.55 14.75
N SER A 103 12.61 5.02 14.22
CA SER A 103 12.70 6.27 13.49
C SER A 103 12.40 6.06 12.02
N ASN A 104 11.38 6.75 11.53
CA ASN A 104 11.18 6.87 10.09
C ASN A 104 12.28 7.79 9.51
N VAL A 105 13.09 7.27 8.61
CA VAL A 105 14.27 7.98 8.07
C VAL A 105 14.27 7.94 6.56
N THR A 106 14.59 9.08 5.94
CA THR A 106 14.91 9.18 4.50
C THR A 106 16.38 9.50 4.34
N PHE A 107 17.11 8.71 3.57
CA PHE A 107 18.56 8.79 3.47
C PHE A 107 19.08 8.42 2.07
N LEU A 108 20.31 8.84 1.80
CA LEU A 108 21.11 8.38 0.67
C LEU A 108 21.91 7.15 1.10
N THR A 109 21.84 6.06 0.35
CA THR A 109 22.57 4.83 0.68
C THR A 109 24.07 5.02 0.70
N ASN A 110 24.60 5.92 -0.16
CA ASN A 110 26.01 6.25 -0.19
C ASN A 110 26.50 7.06 1.04
N GLN A 111 25.61 7.65 1.81
CA GLN A 111 25.91 8.38 3.05
C GLN A 111 25.75 7.52 4.31
N LEU A 112 24.80 6.59 4.29
CA LEU A 112 24.48 5.79 5.47
C LEU A 112 25.33 4.52 5.55
N PHE A 113 25.57 3.86 4.43
CA PHE A 113 26.27 2.58 4.40
C PHE A 113 27.75 2.74 3.97
N ASN A 114 28.64 1.93 4.56
CA ASN A 114 30.01 1.83 4.09
C ASN A 114 30.03 1.27 2.67
N GLN A 115 30.45 2.09 1.71
CA GLN A 115 30.38 1.77 0.28
C GLN A 115 31.32 0.62 -0.12
N GLU A 116 32.45 0.44 0.55
CA GLU A 116 33.36 -0.68 0.28
C GLU A 116 32.75 -2.00 0.72
N VAL A 117 32.15 -2.03 1.92
CA VAL A 117 31.48 -3.21 2.44
C VAL A 117 30.27 -3.55 1.56
N ARG A 118 29.45 -2.54 1.21
CA ARG A 118 28.26 -2.72 0.38
C ARG A 118 28.60 -3.27 -0.98
N LYS A 119 29.58 -2.69 -1.68
CA LYS A 119 30.00 -3.13 -3.02
C LYS A 119 30.55 -4.57 -3.04
N ASN A 120 31.06 -5.07 -1.92
CA ASN A 120 31.55 -6.43 -1.78
C ASN A 120 30.50 -7.42 -1.28
N SER A 121 29.27 -6.98 -0.99
CA SER A 121 28.18 -7.86 -0.59
C SER A 121 27.64 -8.64 -1.77
N LEU A 122 27.15 -9.88 -1.52
CA LEU A 122 26.48 -10.70 -2.53
C LEU A 122 25.25 -9.99 -3.10
N TYR A 123 24.48 -9.32 -2.25
CA TYR A 123 23.31 -8.56 -2.66
C TYR A 123 23.65 -7.50 -3.70
N PHE A 124 24.72 -6.75 -3.47
CA PHE A 124 25.17 -5.74 -4.44
C PHE A 124 25.68 -6.37 -5.73
N GLN A 125 26.57 -7.36 -5.63
CA GLN A 125 27.26 -7.94 -6.79
C GLN A 125 26.32 -8.77 -7.68
N GLU A 126 25.42 -9.54 -7.10
CA GLU A 126 24.60 -10.50 -7.84
C GLU A 126 23.20 -10.00 -8.13
N PHE A 127 22.74 -8.94 -7.43
CA PHE A 127 21.41 -8.39 -7.64
C PHE A 127 21.43 -6.94 -8.10
N LEU A 128 21.97 -5.99 -7.31
CA LEU A 128 21.90 -4.57 -7.66
C LEU A 128 22.76 -4.22 -8.88
N LEU A 129 24.00 -4.71 -8.95
CA LEU A 129 24.92 -4.43 -10.04
C LEU A 129 24.41 -4.93 -11.39
N PRO A 130 23.92 -6.19 -11.52
CA PRO A 130 23.31 -6.65 -12.78
C PRO A 130 22.07 -5.89 -13.21
N MET A 131 21.33 -5.30 -12.25
CA MET A 131 20.21 -4.40 -12.53
C MET A 131 20.66 -3.00 -12.94
N GLY A 132 21.97 -2.71 -12.92
CA GLY A 132 22.55 -1.42 -13.20
C GLY A 132 22.38 -0.40 -12.06
N LEU A 133 21.95 -0.82 -10.87
CA LEU A 133 21.65 0.06 -9.75
C LEU A 133 22.90 0.38 -8.94
N HIS A 134 23.13 1.66 -8.65
CA HIS A 134 24.33 2.12 -7.96
C HIS A 134 24.02 3.04 -6.79
N ASP A 135 23.18 4.02 -6.98
CA ASP A 135 22.82 5.03 -5.97
C ASP A 135 21.30 5.00 -5.71
N SER A 136 20.90 5.20 -4.46
CA SER A 136 19.50 5.24 -4.08
C SER A 136 19.20 6.25 -2.99
N ILE A 137 17.97 6.79 -3.05
CA ILE A 137 17.30 7.41 -1.91
C ILE A 137 16.31 6.39 -1.37
N GLU A 138 16.39 6.17 -0.08
CA GLU A 138 15.52 5.23 0.61
C GLU A 138 14.81 5.89 1.78
N THR A 139 13.57 5.48 1.98
CA THR A 139 12.72 5.93 3.09
C THR A 139 12.14 4.71 3.77
N ASN A 140 12.52 4.48 5.03
CA ASN A 140 11.83 3.49 5.85
C ASN A 140 10.67 4.16 6.59
N PHE A 141 9.59 3.42 6.76
CA PHE A 141 8.43 3.88 7.53
C PHE A 141 7.76 2.73 8.28
N SER A 142 7.32 3.03 9.48
CA SER A 142 6.59 2.07 10.32
C SER A 142 5.10 2.21 10.10
N ILE A 143 4.41 1.08 10.05
CA ILE A 143 2.96 1.03 10.01
C ILE A 143 2.50 0.74 11.44
N ARG A 144 1.93 1.75 12.12
CA ARG A 144 1.57 1.65 13.55
C ARG A 144 0.74 0.41 13.85
N ASN A 145 1.04 -0.20 15.01
CA ASN A 145 0.36 -1.37 15.59
C ASN A 145 0.45 -2.67 14.77
N ARG A 146 1.47 -2.81 13.89
CA ARG A 146 1.66 -4.03 13.10
C ARG A 146 3.15 -4.32 13.00
N ASP A 147 3.47 -5.60 12.94
CA ASP A 147 4.83 -6.07 12.62
C ASP A 147 5.18 -5.83 11.13
N LEU A 148 4.54 -4.82 10.53
CA LEU A 148 4.78 -4.40 9.18
C LEU A 148 5.69 -3.18 9.14
N ARG A 149 6.67 -3.23 8.23
CA ARG A 149 7.58 -2.15 7.91
C ARG A 149 7.52 -1.89 6.42
N GLY A 150 7.57 -0.63 6.03
CA GLY A 150 7.62 -0.24 4.63
C GLY A 150 8.95 0.40 4.28
N VAL A 151 9.40 0.16 3.06
CA VAL A 151 10.53 0.85 2.45
C VAL A 151 10.10 1.36 1.09
N PHE A 152 10.33 2.63 0.87
CA PHE A 152 10.26 3.25 -0.44
C PHE A 152 11.67 3.51 -0.93
N SER A 153 11.97 3.14 -2.18
CA SER A 153 13.28 3.36 -2.76
C SER A 153 13.18 3.85 -4.19
N ILE A 154 14.04 4.79 -4.55
CA ILE A 154 14.30 5.20 -5.93
C ILE A 154 15.78 5.03 -6.25
N HIS A 155 16.07 4.55 -7.45
CA HIS A 155 17.41 4.12 -7.83
C HIS A 155 17.89 4.76 -9.12
N ARG A 156 19.20 5.02 -9.19
CA ARG A 156 19.93 5.44 -10.40
C ARG A 156 21.04 4.45 -10.74
N SER A 157 21.32 4.36 -12.04
CA SER A 157 22.43 3.59 -12.56
C SER A 157 23.76 4.34 -12.43
N ASN A 158 24.85 3.60 -12.59
CA ASN A 158 26.22 4.13 -12.44
C ASN A 158 26.61 5.16 -13.53
N ASP A 159 25.93 5.15 -14.68
CA ASP A 159 26.13 6.12 -15.76
C ASP A 159 25.40 7.45 -15.53
N LYS A 160 24.60 7.55 -14.50
CA LYS A 160 23.88 8.76 -14.10
C LYS A 160 24.59 9.49 -12.96
N LYS A 161 24.24 10.77 -12.80
CA LYS A 161 24.69 11.53 -11.64
C LYS A 161 24.04 11.00 -10.37
N ASN A 162 24.82 10.92 -9.29
CA ASN A 162 24.29 10.59 -7.97
C ASN A 162 23.16 11.55 -7.56
N PHE A 163 22.31 11.09 -6.67
CA PHE A 163 21.29 11.94 -6.08
C PHE A 163 21.91 13.10 -5.31
N LEU A 164 21.28 14.26 -5.44
CA LEU A 164 21.69 15.48 -4.76
C LEU A 164 21.00 15.64 -3.40
N PRO A 165 21.60 16.37 -2.44
CA PRO A 165 20.97 16.68 -1.14
C PRO A 165 19.58 17.32 -1.29
N ASP A 166 19.39 18.08 -2.35
CA ASP A 166 18.14 18.75 -2.66
C ASP A 166 17.03 17.76 -3.06
N GLU A 167 17.38 16.75 -3.85
CA GLU A 167 16.47 15.67 -4.23
C GLU A 167 16.11 14.81 -3.01
N LEU A 168 17.08 14.54 -2.14
CA LEU A 168 16.83 13.90 -0.85
C LEU A 168 15.83 14.71 -0.01
N SER A 169 16.01 16.03 0.07
CA SER A 169 15.11 16.90 0.83
C SER A 169 13.69 16.89 0.29
N LEU A 170 13.54 16.82 -1.03
CA LEU A 170 12.25 16.73 -1.70
C LEU A 170 11.58 15.36 -1.42
N VAL A 171 12.31 14.26 -1.56
CA VAL A 171 11.78 12.91 -1.26
C VAL A 171 11.36 12.78 0.20
N ARG A 172 12.11 13.43 1.12
CA ARG A 172 11.79 13.46 2.56
C ARG A 172 10.42 14.05 2.86
N LEU A 173 9.89 14.94 2.01
CA LEU A 173 8.55 15.51 2.20
C LEU A 173 7.45 14.44 2.14
N PHE A 174 7.65 13.37 1.40
CA PHE A 174 6.64 12.30 1.26
C PHE A 174 6.64 11.30 2.43
N GLN A 175 7.72 11.23 3.20
CA GLN A 175 7.87 10.27 4.29
C GLN A 175 6.72 10.25 5.29
N PRO A 176 6.23 11.38 5.87
CA PRO A 176 5.12 11.36 6.81
C PRO A 176 3.81 10.91 6.15
N HIS A 177 3.68 11.11 4.83
CA HIS A 177 2.50 10.69 4.08
C HIS A 177 2.47 9.18 3.88
N PHE A 178 3.61 8.52 3.67
CA PHE A 178 3.65 7.06 3.57
C PHE A 178 3.11 6.38 4.84
N CYS A 179 3.50 6.85 6.02
CA CYS A 179 2.97 6.33 7.27
C CYS A 179 1.44 6.41 7.36
N ASN A 180 0.86 7.49 6.85
CA ASN A 180 -0.58 7.72 6.89
C ASN A 180 -1.33 6.92 5.80
N VAL A 181 -0.85 6.97 4.56
CA VAL A 181 -1.46 6.27 3.41
C VAL A 181 -1.46 4.76 3.66
N PHE A 182 -0.36 4.22 4.16
CA PHE A 182 -0.23 2.78 4.41
C PHE A 182 -0.72 2.35 5.80
N LYS A 183 -1.31 3.26 6.59
CA LYS A 183 -1.84 2.95 7.92
C LYS A 183 -2.82 1.76 7.90
N ASN A 184 -3.65 1.69 6.89
CA ASN A 184 -4.65 0.64 6.70
C ASN A 184 -4.18 -0.50 5.77
N TYR A 185 -2.99 -0.38 5.18
CA TYR A 185 -2.49 -1.29 4.16
C TYR A 185 -2.57 -2.77 4.55
N GLY A 186 -2.12 -3.13 5.75
CA GLY A 186 -2.21 -4.52 6.19
C GLY A 186 -3.64 -4.99 6.44
N ARG A 187 -4.61 -4.07 6.65
CA ARG A 187 -6.04 -4.39 6.72
C ARG A 187 -6.56 -4.68 5.31
N GLU A 188 -6.26 -3.81 4.37
CA GLU A 188 -6.63 -3.96 2.96
C GLU A 188 -6.06 -5.24 2.35
N LEU A 189 -4.78 -5.57 2.63
CA LEU A 189 -4.16 -6.82 2.18
C LEU A 189 -4.76 -8.08 2.79
N ASN A 190 -5.06 -8.08 4.07
CA ASN A 190 -5.69 -9.23 4.72
C ASN A 190 -7.10 -9.46 4.17
N ILE A 191 -7.81 -8.39 3.88
CA ILE A 191 -9.12 -8.43 3.23
C ILE A 191 -8.97 -8.93 1.81
N GLY A 192 -8.05 -8.40 1.02
CA GLY A 192 -7.79 -8.85 -0.35
C GLY A 192 -7.40 -10.33 -0.43
N ARG A 193 -6.58 -10.82 0.51
CA ARG A 193 -6.25 -12.26 0.61
C ARG A 193 -7.46 -13.10 1.01
N ALA A 194 -8.28 -12.62 1.94
CA ALA A 194 -9.51 -13.29 2.30
C ALA A 194 -10.45 -13.39 1.10
N PHE A 195 -10.60 -12.31 0.32
CA PHE A 195 -11.39 -12.34 -0.89
C PHE A 195 -10.82 -13.27 -1.95
N HIS A 196 -9.50 -13.32 -2.15
CA HIS A 196 -8.89 -14.26 -3.08
C HIS A 196 -9.16 -15.73 -2.70
N VAL A 197 -9.17 -16.06 -1.41
CA VAL A 197 -9.60 -17.39 -0.94
C VAL A 197 -11.08 -17.60 -1.21
N LEU A 198 -11.90 -16.57 -0.99
CA LEU A 198 -13.36 -16.62 -1.16
C LEU A 198 -13.80 -16.60 -2.63
N GLU A 199 -12.92 -16.18 -3.58
CA GLU A 199 -13.14 -16.32 -5.03
C GLU A 199 -13.35 -17.79 -5.47
N ASN A 200 -12.84 -18.75 -4.68
CA ASN A 200 -13.08 -20.16 -4.94
C ASN A 200 -14.51 -20.63 -4.61
N TYR A 201 -15.31 -19.79 -3.94
CA TYR A 201 -16.72 -20.06 -3.59
C TYR A 201 -17.65 -19.34 -4.57
N ASN A 202 -17.82 -19.90 -5.77
CA ASN A 202 -18.58 -19.29 -6.87
C ASN A 202 -20.10 -19.17 -6.63
N CYS A 203 -20.62 -19.71 -5.53
CA CYS A 203 -22.06 -19.69 -5.22
C CYS A 203 -22.44 -18.66 -4.13
N ILE A 204 -21.47 -17.96 -3.53
CA ILE A 204 -21.73 -16.99 -2.47
C ILE A 204 -21.11 -15.66 -2.83
N GLY A 205 -21.95 -14.63 -2.96
CA GLY A 205 -21.49 -13.24 -3.08
C GLY A 205 -21.10 -12.68 -1.71
N ILE A 206 -19.87 -12.23 -1.55
CA ILE A 206 -19.33 -11.73 -0.28
C ILE A 206 -18.90 -10.29 -0.43
N GLY A 207 -19.49 -9.39 0.39
CA GLY A 207 -19.08 -7.99 0.51
C GLY A 207 -18.67 -7.64 1.93
N CYS A 208 -17.66 -6.80 2.09
CA CYS A 208 -17.20 -6.31 3.39
C CYS A 208 -17.32 -4.79 3.48
N PHE A 209 -17.65 -4.31 4.66
CA PHE A 209 -17.86 -2.90 4.98
C PHE A 209 -17.21 -2.57 6.33
N ASP A 210 -16.74 -1.33 6.50
CA ASP A 210 -16.22 -0.86 7.77
C ASP A 210 -17.35 -0.53 8.78
N ASP A 211 -16.98 -0.08 9.97
CA ASP A 211 -17.92 0.34 11.04
C ASP A 211 -18.78 1.56 10.67
N LYS A 212 -18.32 2.34 9.68
CA LYS A 212 -19.06 3.48 9.09
C LYS A 212 -19.90 3.08 7.88
N LEU A 213 -19.88 1.79 7.53
CA LEU A 213 -20.56 1.21 6.37
C LEU A 213 -19.98 1.67 5.02
N ASN A 214 -18.71 2.07 5.00
CA ASN A 214 -17.98 2.25 3.76
C ASN A 214 -17.58 0.89 3.21
N PHE A 215 -17.69 0.75 1.89
CA PHE A 215 -17.32 -0.48 1.20
C PHE A 215 -15.80 -0.70 1.30
N ILE A 216 -15.38 -1.92 1.65
CA ILE A 216 -13.97 -2.31 1.76
C ILE A 216 -13.55 -3.18 0.58
N GLY A 217 -14.41 -4.10 0.14
CA GLY A 217 -14.13 -5.03 -0.95
C GLY A 217 -15.15 -6.15 -1.04
N CYS A 218 -15.10 -6.90 -2.14
CA CYS A 218 -15.99 -8.04 -2.40
C CYS A 218 -15.32 -9.07 -3.32
N ASN A 219 -15.94 -10.25 -3.43
CA ASN A 219 -15.58 -11.24 -4.44
C ASN A 219 -16.33 -11.01 -5.77
N THR A 220 -15.92 -11.68 -6.84
CA THR A 220 -16.52 -11.56 -8.18
C THR A 220 -17.99 -11.95 -8.18
N THR A 221 -18.38 -12.97 -7.40
CA THR A 221 -19.77 -13.41 -7.28
C THR A 221 -20.67 -12.30 -6.73
N TYR A 222 -20.21 -11.52 -5.75
CA TYR A 222 -20.92 -10.35 -5.25
C TYR A 222 -21.20 -9.33 -6.38
N HIS A 223 -20.19 -8.99 -7.18
CA HIS A 223 -20.37 -8.10 -8.33
C HIS A 223 -21.43 -8.62 -9.30
N THR A 224 -21.35 -9.90 -9.65
CA THR A 224 -22.28 -10.55 -10.55
C THR A 224 -23.72 -10.49 -10.01
N TYR A 225 -23.92 -10.76 -8.74
CA TYR A 225 -25.24 -10.62 -8.11
C TYR A 225 -25.74 -9.17 -8.15
N MET A 226 -24.89 -8.21 -7.84
CA MET A 226 -25.26 -6.80 -7.85
C MET A 226 -25.64 -6.31 -9.25
N GLU A 227 -24.91 -6.72 -10.29
CA GLU A 227 -25.21 -6.39 -11.69
C GLU A 227 -26.51 -7.07 -12.17
N ASN A 228 -26.67 -8.36 -11.94
CA ASN A 228 -27.82 -9.13 -12.41
C ASN A 228 -29.15 -8.66 -11.81
N HIS A 229 -29.12 -8.10 -10.61
CA HIS A 229 -30.30 -7.59 -9.93
C HIS A 229 -30.46 -6.07 -10.02
N GLY A 230 -29.67 -5.38 -10.87
CA GLY A 230 -29.78 -3.94 -11.09
C GLY A 230 -29.31 -3.08 -9.92
N PHE A 231 -28.44 -3.61 -9.09
CA PHE A 231 -27.95 -2.98 -7.85
C PHE A 231 -26.55 -2.36 -7.97
N ALA A 232 -26.09 -2.15 -9.19
CA ALA A 232 -24.75 -1.60 -9.47
C ALA A 232 -24.50 -0.21 -8.84
N ASP A 233 -25.57 0.55 -8.58
CA ASP A 233 -25.47 1.83 -7.85
C ASP A 233 -25.82 1.64 -6.37
N LEU A 234 -24.78 1.54 -5.55
CA LEU A 234 -24.90 1.33 -4.10
C LEU A 234 -25.46 2.55 -3.34
N SER A 235 -25.53 3.72 -3.96
CA SER A 235 -25.87 4.96 -3.27
C SER A 235 -27.38 5.12 -2.97
N ASN A 236 -28.27 4.48 -3.76
CA ASN A 236 -29.73 4.66 -3.64
C ASN A 236 -30.56 3.37 -3.80
N ASN A 237 -30.01 2.24 -3.48
CA ASN A 237 -30.55 0.92 -3.78
C ASN A 237 -31.37 0.36 -2.59
N PRO A 238 -32.50 -0.37 -2.81
CA PRO A 238 -33.24 -1.05 -1.76
C PRO A 238 -32.41 -2.00 -0.89
N ILE A 239 -31.43 -2.71 -1.47
CA ILE A 239 -30.48 -3.55 -0.73
C ILE A 239 -29.61 -2.71 0.20
N SER A 240 -29.09 -1.59 -0.27
CA SER A 240 -28.29 -0.68 0.54
C SER A 240 -29.03 -0.19 1.78
N ASN A 241 -30.32 0.12 1.63
CA ASN A 241 -31.16 0.54 2.75
C ASN A 241 -31.45 -0.62 3.72
N CYS A 242 -31.75 -1.80 3.19
CA CYS A 242 -31.94 -3.02 3.98
C CYS A 242 -30.64 -3.37 4.74
N PHE A 243 -29.52 -3.45 4.04
CA PHE A 243 -28.20 -3.72 4.61
C PHE A 243 -27.85 -2.73 5.72
N ARG A 244 -27.97 -1.43 5.48
CA ARG A 244 -27.73 -0.39 6.50
C ARG A 244 -28.65 -0.54 7.70
N SER A 245 -29.89 -0.95 7.50
CA SER A 245 -30.85 -1.21 8.60
C SER A 245 -30.39 -2.39 9.45
N LEU A 246 -29.99 -3.50 8.82
CA LEU A 246 -29.49 -4.69 9.50
C LEU A 246 -28.18 -4.41 10.25
N CYS A 247 -27.24 -3.68 9.65
CA CYS A 247 -26.01 -3.27 10.33
C CYS A 247 -26.29 -2.39 11.56
N ARG A 248 -27.23 -1.44 11.44
CA ARG A 248 -27.65 -0.61 12.59
C ARG A 248 -28.31 -1.44 13.67
N GLN A 249 -29.05 -2.46 13.32
CA GLN A 249 -29.67 -3.39 14.29
C GLN A 249 -28.58 -4.17 15.04
N LEU A 250 -27.56 -4.68 14.35
CA LEU A 250 -26.40 -5.35 14.96
C LEU A 250 -25.62 -4.41 15.89
N LEU A 251 -25.44 -3.15 15.50
CA LEU A 251 -24.79 -2.15 16.35
C LEU A 251 -25.57 -1.85 17.63
N ARG A 252 -26.91 -1.75 17.54
CA ARG A 252 -27.77 -1.43 18.68
C ARG A 252 -27.94 -2.59 19.67
N SER A 253 -27.85 -3.83 19.19
CA SER A 253 -27.98 -5.00 20.06
C SER A 253 -26.84 -5.17 21.05
N GLY A 254 -25.78 -4.35 20.95
CA GLY A 254 -24.60 -4.45 21.80
C GLY A 254 -23.88 -5.79 21.62
N SER A 255 -24.21 -6.51 20.57
CA SER A 255 -23.84 -7.90 20.41
C SER A 255 -22.36 -8.05 20.11
N ILE A 256 -21.79 -8.96 20.86
CA ILE A 256 -20.44 -9.52 20.72
C ILE A 256 -20.32 -10.20 19.35
N THR A 257 -19.12 -10.16 18.78
CA THR A 257 -18.70 -10.93 17.60
C THR A 257 -19.42 -12.28 17.44
N GLY A 258 -19.90 -12.53 16.23
CA GLY A 258 -20.51 -13.82 15.85
C GLY A 258 -22.04 -13.84 15.81
N GLN A 259 -22.72 -12.70 15.97
CA GLN A 259 -24.14 -12.62 15.62
C GLN A 259 -24.31 -12.27 14.15
N ASN A 260 -25.15 -13.02 13.48
CA ASN A 260 -25.60 -12.78 12.12
C ASN A 260 -27.12 -12.49 12.11
N ILE A 261 -27.53 -11.71 11.13
CA ILE A 261 -28.94 -11.48 10.83
C ILE A 261 -29.16 -11.94 9.41
N GLU A 262 -30.10 -12.87 9.24
CA GLU A 262 -30.54 -13.33 7.92
C GLU A 262 -31.79 -12.54 7.49
N TYR A 263 -31.83 -12.16 6.23
CA TYR A 263 -32.95 -11.47 5.62
C TYR A 263 -33.23 -12.05 4.24
N LYS A 264 -34.46 -12.53 4.04
CA LYS A 264 -34.93 -12.95 2.73
C LYS A 264 -35.38 -11.73 1.94
N MET A 265 -34.81 -11.52 0.78
CA MET A 265 -35.16 -10.40 -0.07
C MET A 265 -36.55 -10.58 -0.67
N GLU A 266 -37.38 -9.52 -0.57
CA GLU A 266 -38.70 -9.51 -1.20
C GLU A 266 -38.56 -9.57 -2.72
N ASN A 267 -39.34 -10.47 -3.35
CA ASN A 267 -39.36 -10.69 -4.80
C ASN A 267 -38.02 -11.18 -5.42
N SER A 268 -37.14 -11.77 -4.62
CA SER A 268 -35.87 -12.37 -5.08
C SER A 268 -35.66 -13.73 -4.40
N PRO A 269 -35.03 -14.70 -5.06
CA PRO A 269 -34.59 -15.91 -4.40
C PRO A 269 -33.47 -15.68 -3.40
N LEU A 270 -32.82 -14.51 -3.45
CA LEU A 270 -31.62 -14.21 -2.69
C LEU A 270 -31.88 -14.06 -1.19
N PHE A 271 -30.98 -14.65 -0.43
CA PHE A 271 -30.83 -14.40 1.00
C PHE A 271 -29.66 -13.47 1.24
N LEU A 272 -29.83 -12.56 2.19
CA LEU A 272 -28.80 -11.66 2.68
C LEU A 272 -28.52 -12.03 4.13
N GLU A 273 -27.31 -12.47 4.40
CA GLU A 273 -26.80 -12.63 5.75
C GLU A 273 -25.80 -11.52 6.07
N VAL A 274 -26.02 -10.83 7.18
CA VAL A 274 -25.08 -9.79 7.66
C VAL A 274 -24.53 -10.21 9.00
N SER A 275 -23.21 -10.29 9.09
CA SER A 275 -22.50 -10.58 10.33
C SER A 275 -21.57 -9.42 10.71
N ARG A 276 -21.43 -9.20 12.02
CA ARG A 276 -20.44 -8.28 12.58
C ARG A 276 -19.21 -9.06 13.02
N SER A 277 -18.04 -8.64 12.57
CA SER A 277 -16.76 -9.25 12.93
C SER A 277 -15.81 -8.20 13.49
N HIS A 278 -15.07 -8.56 14.53
CA HIS A 278 -13.94 -7.76 15.00
C HIS A 278 -12.67 -8.19 14.24
N LEU A 279 -12.10 -7.29 13.49
CA LEU A 279 -10.72 -7.47 13.03
C LEU A 279 -9.83 -7.22 14.24
N LYS A 280 -9.11 -8.24 14.70
CA LYS A 280 -8.31 -8.25 15.94
C LYS A 280 -7.60 -6.93 16.22
N GLU A 281 -7.76 -6.46 17.49
CA GLU A 281 -7.03 -5.40 18.18
C GLU A 281 -7.50 -3.94 17.95
N GLY A 282 -8.45 -3.51 18.78
CA GLY A 282 -8.85 -2.12 19.01
C GLY A 282 -10.36 -1.87 18.87
N PRO A 283 -10.92 -0.93 19.62
CA PRO A 283 -12.37 -0.65 19.64
C PRO A 283 -12.92 -0.11 18.31
N ASP A 284 -12.06 0.34 17.38
CA ASP A 284 -12.46 0.95 16.09
C ASP A 284 -12.31 0.00 14.89
N ASN A 285 -12.24 -1.32 15.11
CA ASN A 285 -11.93 -2.30 14.07
C ASN A 285 -13.10 -3.26 13.76
N ASP A 286 -14.32 -2.82 13.96
CA ASP A 286 -15.48 -3.59 13.52
C ASP A 286 -15.62 -3.57 11.99
N CYS A 287 -15.97 -4.71 11.42
CA CYS A 287 -16.39 -4.81 10.04
C CYS A 287 -17.71 -5.59 9.93
N PHE A 288 -18.45 -5.28 8.89
CA PHE A 288 -19.64 -6.03 8.53
C PHE A 288 -19.33 -6.88 7.30
N VAL A 289 -19.65 -8.16 7.38
CA VAL A 289 -19.58 -9.10 6.27
C VAL A 289 -20.99 -9.37 5.80
N CYS A 290 -21.22 -9.19 4.53
CA CYS A 290 -22.49 -9.39 3.86
C CYS A 290 -22.35 -10.60 2.93
N LEU A 291 -23.18 -11.61 3.10
CA LEU A 291 -23.23 -12.80 2.27
C LEU A 291 -24.52 -12.80 1.46
N PHE A 292 -24.41 -13.02 0.15
CA PHE A 292 -25.54 -13.26 -0.75
C PHE A 292 -25.48 -14.70 -1.24
N PHE A 293 -26.58 -15.41 -1.14
CA PHE A 293 -26.72 -16.77 -1.64
C PHE A 293 -28.17 -17.04 -2.07
N ASP A 294 -28.36 -18.01 -2.99
CA ASP A 294 -29.63 -18.46 -3.49
C ASP A 294 -30.28 -19.48 -2.53
#